data_5a8df827113bb0aa9fa1149099fe9ace
#
_entry.id   5a8df827113bb0aa9fa1149099fe9ace
#
_cell.length_a   1.000
_cell.length_b   1.000
_cell.length_c   1.000
_cell.angle_alpha   90.00
_cell.angle_beta   90.00
_cell.angle_gamma   90.00
#
_symmetry.space_group_name_H-M   'P 1'
#
loop_
_entity.id
_entity.type
_entity.pdbx_description
1 polymer ?
#
loop_
_entity_poly.entity_id
_entity_poly.type
_entity_poly.pdbx_seq_one_letter_code
_entity_poly.pdbx_strand_id
1 'polypeptide(L)'
;MTPLLWAVLTALANLAGAWVVIRHADRLMRLLESLVAFGAGFMLAVVLLEVIPQALTGTPAEVSTAATFLLGGYLAVHLAQHVLTPHFHFGVETHAVSARTGVSALIGLLLHTFFDGVAIASGFAVSPALGTLLFVAVFVHKFPEGLTIASLMLAAGQGAGRAFWAAGLLGVATVAGVLMTEQVAPLAQHGLALAAGVTLYVAASDLVPEFQGKKTRTSSAVAFFGGVGVFWVTRLLLGS
;
A
#
# COMPACT_ATOMS: atom_id res chain seq x y z
N MET A 1 4.68 21.66 -3.93
CA MET A 1 5.30 20.47 -4.59
C MET A 1 4.18 19.72 -5.30
N THR A 2 4.41 19.25 -6.51
CA THR A 2 3.37 18.54 -7.29
C THR A 2 3.17 17.11 -6.76
N PRO A 3 1.95 16.52 -6.83
CA PRO A 3 1.69 15.13 -6.44
C PRO A 3 2.65 14.13 -7.10
N LEU A 4 3.10 14.44 -8.32
CA LEU A 4 4.07 13.63 -9.07
C LEU A 4 5.41 13.47 -8.33
N LEU A 5 5.93 14.54 -7.69
CA LEU A 5 7.18 14.44 -6.93
C LEU A 5 7.05 13.47 -5.75
N TRP A 6 5.93 13.51 -5.06
CA TRP A 6 5.62 12.61 -3.96
C TRP A 6 5.52 11.14 -4.43
N ALA A 7 4.91 10.90 -5.61
CA ALA A 7 4.87 9.57 -6.22
C ALA A 7 6.29 9.07 -6.59
N VAL A 8 7.16 9.92 -7.10
CA VAL A 8 8.55 9.54 -7.40
C VAL A 8 9.31 9.17 -6.12
N LEU A 9 9.12 9.91 -5.03
CA LEU A 9 9.73 9.56 -3.74
C LEU A 9 9.26 8.20 -3.22
N THR A 10 7.95 7.87 -3.37
CA THR A 10 7.43 6.55 -2.99
C THR A 10 7.99 5.43 -3.88
N ALA A 11 8.16 5.70 -5.18
CA ALA A 11 8.79 4.75 -6.10
C ALA A 11 10.26 4.46 -5.72
N LEU A 12 11.00 5.48 -5.28
CA LEU A 12 12.37 5.31 -4.78
C LEU A 12 12.40 4.48 -3.48
N ALA A 13 11.41 4.60 -2.60
CA ALA A 13 11.31 3.76 -1.41
C ALA A 13 11.12 2.27 -1.75
N ASN A 14 10.29 1.94 -2.78
CA ASN A 14 10.17 0.59 -3.29
C ASN A 14 11.51 0.03 -3.80
N LEU A 15 12.22 0.81 -4.60
CA LEU A 15 13.54 0.42 -5.13
C LEU A 15 14.58 0.25 -4.02
N ALA A 16 14.55 1.12 -3.01
CA ALA A 16 15.43 1.00 -1.84
C ALA A 16 15.17 -0.30 -1.07
N GLY A 17 13.89 -0.65 -0.84
CA GLY A 17 13.50 -1.92 -0.22
C GLY A 17 14.03 -3.13 -1.00
N ALA A 18 13.81 -3.16 -2.30
CA ALA A 18 14.31 -4.23 -3.17
C ALA A 18 15.84 -4.33 -3.16
N TRP A 19 16.52 -3.19 -3.25
CA TRP A 19 17.98 -3.15 -3.22
C TRP A 19 18.56 -3.72 -1.93
N VAL A 20 17.94 -3.39 -0.82
CA VAL A 20 18.39 -3.85 0.49
C VAL A 20 18.24 -5.37 0.63
N VAL A 21 17.14 -5.96 0.19
CA VAL A 21 16.96 -7.43 0.20
C VAL A 21 17.97 -8.12 -0.70
N ILE A 22 18.18 -7.61 -1.90
CA ILE A 22 19.15 -8.21 -2.85
C ILE A 22 20.57 -8.24 -2.26
N ARG A 23 20.90 -7.28 -1.39
CA ARG A 23 22.24 -7.16 -0.78
C ARG A 23 22.39 -7.81 0.59
N HIS A 24 21.30 -7.89 1.38
CA HIS A 24 21.37 -8.21 2.82
C HIS A 24 20.19 -9.08 3.29
N ALA A 25 19.75 -10.06 2.50
CA ALA A 25 18.55 -10.88 2.78
C ALA A 25 18.48 -11.43 4.23
N ASP A 26 19.59 -11.97 4.75
CA ASP A 26 19.57 -12.71 6.04
C ASP A 26 19.33 -11.82 7.28
N ARG A 27 19.68 -10.54 7.22
CA ARG A 27 19.54 -9.62 8.38
C ARG A 27 18.18 -8.94 8.46
N LEU A 28 17.54 -8.72 7.32
CA LEU A 28 16.32 -7.91 7.23
C LEU A 28 15.03 -8.66 7.47
N MET A 29 15.00 -9.97 7.29
CA MET A 29 13.77 -10.76 7.45
C MET A 29 13.14 -10.62 8.85
N ARG A 30 13.96 -10.41 9.89
CA ARG A 30 13.45 -10.17 11.26
C ARG A 30 12.86 -8.77 11.46
N LEU A 31 13.33 -7.79 10.70
CA LEU A 31 12.84 -6.42 10.75
C LEU A 31 11.59 -6.23 9.89
N LEU A 32 11.47 -7.01 8.81
CA LEU A 32 10.38 -6.92 7.85
C LEU A 32 9.00 -7.07 8.54
N GLU A 33 8.84 -8.05 9.41
CA GLU A 33 7.59 -8.29 10.14
C GLU A 33 7.18 -7.06 10.98
N SER A 34 8.13 -6.43 11.68
CA SER A 34 7.87 -5.21 12.46
C SER A 34 7.58 -3.99 11.57
N LEU A 35 8.25 -3.88 10.42
CA LEU A 35 7.99 -2.79 9.45
C LEU A 35 6.61 -2.94 8.80
N VAL A 36 6.23 -4.16 8.44
CA VAL A 36 4.88 -4.47 7.91
C VAL A 36 3.82 -4.15 8.95
N ALA A 37 4.01 -4.59 10.20
CA ALA A 37 3.08 -4.30 11.29
C ALA A 37 2.95 -2.80 11.56
N PHE A 38 4.05 -2.05 11.57
CA PHE A 38 4.05 -0.60 11.71
C PHE A 38 3.29 0.09 10.57
N GLY A 39 3.58 -0.29 9.31
CA GLY A 39 2.88 0.22 8.13
C GLY A 39 1.39 -0.08 8.17
N ALA A 40 1.01 -1.30 8.56
CA ALA A 40 -0.40 -1.71 8.71
C ALA A 40 -1.15 -0.84 9.72
N GLY A 41 -0.55 -0.60 10.90
CA GLY A 41 -1.15 0.26 11.93
C GLY A 41 -1.33 1.70 11.47
N PHE A 42 -0.30 2.27 10.83
CA PHE A 42 -0.36 3.61 10.28
C PHE A 42 -1.43 3.73 9.17
N MET A 43 -1.42 2.82 8.17
CA MET A 43 -2.40 2.81 7.08
C MET A 43 -3.83 2.65 7.57
N LEU A 44 -4.05 1.72 8.50
CA LEU A 44 -5.39 1.49 9.06
C LEU A 44 -5.92 2.74 9.78
N ALA A 45 -5.07 3.42 10.54
CA ALA A 45 -5.43 4.67 11.19
C ALA A 45 -5.75 5.78 10.17
N VAL A 46 -4.91 5.95 9.14
CA VAL A 46 -5.14 6.96 8.09
C VAL A 46 -6.45 6.67 7.36
N VAL A 47 -6.68 5.44 6.91
CA VAL A 47 -7.87 5.15 6.10
C VAL A 47 -9.16 5.30 6.90
N LEU A 48 -9.20 4.84 8.16
CA LEU A 48 -10.41 4.88 8.99
C LEU A 48 -10.68 6.27 9.58
N LEU A 49 -9.64 7.00 9.97
CA LEU A 49 -9.80 8.23 10.74
C LEU A 49 -9.68 9.51 9.89
N GLU A 50 -9.19 9.39 8.65
CA GLU A 50 -9.00 10.54 7.78
C GLU A 50 -9.62 10.33 6.39
N VAL A 51 -9.23 9.27 5.66
CA VAL A 51 -9.62 9.12 4.25
C VAL A 51 -11.10 8.81 4.09
N ILE A 52 -11.62 7.84 4.83
CA ILE A 52 -13.05 7.47 4.79
C ILE A 52 -13.94 8.64 5.23
N PRO A 53 -13.69 9.31 6.36
CA PRO A 53 -14.46 10.48 6.73
C PRO A 53 -14.47 11.58 5.66
N GLN A 54 -13.32 11.88 5.04
CA GLN A 54 -13.24 12.86 3.96
C GLN A 54 -13.97 12.40 2.69
N ALA A 55 -13.87 11.12 2.33
CA ALA A 55 -14.54 10.58 1.16
C ALA A 55 -16.08 10.53 1.31
N LEU A 56 -16.57 10.39 2.54
CA LEU A 56 -18.00 10.27 2.84
C LEU A 56 -18.63 11.61 3.31
N THR A 57 -18.18 12.72 2.73
CA THR A 57 -18.76 14.07 2.98
C THR A 57 -19.78 14.44 1.93
N GLY A 58 -20.73 15.31 2.29
CA GLY A 58 -21.73 15.86 1.37
C GLY A 58 -23.16 15.43 1.67
N THR A 59 -24.01 15.52 0.66
CA THR A 59 -25.42 15.11 0.73
C THR A 59 -25.54 13.57 0.84
N PRO A 60 -26.68 13.05 1.34
CA PRO A 60 -26.90 11.60 1.41
C PRO A 60 -26.69 10.86 0.08
N ALA A 61 -27.01 11.48 -1.05
CA ALA A 61 -26.78 10.88 -2.38
C ALA A 61 -25.30 10.82 -2.73
N GLU A 62 -24.53 11.86 -2.44
CA GLU A 62 -23.08 11.90 -2.65
C GLU A 62 -22.37 10.89 -1.75
N VAL A 63 -22.75 10.80 -0.48
CA VAL A 63 -22.23 9.81 0.46
C VAL A 63 -22.53 8.38 -0.02
N SER A 64 -23.75 8.11 -0.51
CA SER A 64 -24.10 6.79 -1.06
C SER A 64 -23.26 6.44 -2.29
N THR A 65 -23.02 7.42 -3.17
CA THR A 65 -22.16 7.25 -4.34
C THR A 65 -20.72 6.96 -3.93
N ALA A 66 -20.17 7.75 -3.02
CA ALA A 66 -18.80 7.56 -2.52
C ALA A 66 -18.63 6.19 -1.82
N ALA A 67 -19.62 5.78 -1.00
CA ALA A 67 -19.62 4.46 -0.36
C ALA A 67 -19.65 3.32 -1.40
N THR A 68 -20.35 3.51 -2.53
CA THR A 68 -20.36 2.55 -3.64
C THR A 68 -18.97 2.42 -4.28
N PHE A 69 -18.30 3.55 -4.53
CA PHE A 69 -16.93 3.54 -5.04
C PHE A 69 -15.93 2.95 -4.05
N LEU A 70 -16.09 3.24 -2.75
CA LEU A 70 -15.28 2.62 -1.70
C LEU A 70 -15.44 1.10 -1.69
N LEU A 71 -16.68 0.61 -1.69
CA LEU A 71 -16.95 -0.82 -1.82
C LEU A 71 -16.38 -1.39 -3.12
N GLY A 72 -16.50 -0.65 -4.23
CA GLY A 72 -15.91 -1.03 -5.51
C GLY A 72 -14.40 -1.21 -5.45
N GLY A 73 -13.68 -0.27 -4.81
CA GLY A 73 -12.23 -0.37 -4.58
C GLY A 73 -11.85 -1.58 -3.72
N TYR A 74 -12.56 -1.80 -2.64
CA TYR A 74 -12.37 -2.97 -1.77
C TYR A 74 -12.56 -4.29 -2.53
N LEU A 75 -13.67 -4.41 -3.28
CA LEU A 75 -14.00 -5.61 -4.05
C LEU A 75 -13.06 -5.82 -5.24
N ALA A 76 -12.54 -4.76 -5.85
CA ALA A 76 -11.60 -4.87 -6.97
C ALA A 76 -10.30 -5.57 -6.54
N VAL A 77 -9.75 -5.21 -5.38
CA VAL A 77 -8.57 -5.90 -4.83
C VAL A 77 -8.90 -7.32 -4.42
N HIS A 78 -10.04 -7.50 -3.73
CA HIS A 78 -10.51 -8.83 -3.33
C HIS A 78 -10.63 -9.77 -4.54
N LEU A 79 -11.28 -9.30 -5.62
CA LEU A 79 -11.42 -10.05 -6.86
C LEU A 79 -10.06 -10.35 -7.50
N ALA A 80 -9.19 -9.33 -7.59
CA ALA A 80 -7.86 -9.50 -8.18
C ALA A 80 -7.06 -10.58 -7.45
N GLN A 81 -7.10 -10.60 -6.13
CA GLN A 81 -6.34 -11.54 -5.31
C GLN A 81 -6.95 -12.95 -5.27
N HIS A 82 -8.27 -13.09 -5.33
CA HIS A 82 -8.94 -14.39 -5.18
C HIS A 82 -9.32 -15.07 -6.49
N VAL A 83 -9.48 -14.30 -7.57
CA VAL A 83 -9.88 -14.84 -8.88
C VAL A 83 -8.73 -14.84 -9.87
N LEU A 84 -7.93 -13.76 -9.90
CA LEU A 84 -6.86 -13.61 -10.89
C LEU A 84 -5.52 -14.17 -10.41
N THR A 85 -5.35 -14.32 -9.09
CA THR A 85 -4.11 -14.82 -8.51
C THR A 85 -4.40 -16.02 -7.58
N PRO A 86 -3.64 -17.13 -7.63
CA PRO A 86 -3.68 -18.14 -6.58
C PRO A 86 -3.34 -17.48 -5.24
N HIS A 87 -4.06 -17.84 -4.18
CA HIS A 87 -3.93 -17.27 -2.84
C HIS A 87 -2.48 -16.96 -2.45
N PHE A 88 -2.20 -15.68 -2.30
CA PHE A 88 -0.89 -15.18 -1.86
C PHE A 88 -1.08 -14.48 -0.52
N HIS A 89 -0.44 -15.00 0.52
CA HIS A 89 -0.30 -14.32 1.80
C HIS A 89 1.06 -13.65 1.86
N PHE A 90 1.11 -12.40 2.32
CA PHE A 90 2.35 -11.64 2.56
C PHE A 90 3.15 -12.26 3.71
N GLY A 91 3.65 -13.48 3.59
CA GLY A 91 4.39 -14.15 4.64
C GLY A 91 5.46 -15.11 4.14
N VAL A 92 6.48 -15.24 4.96
CA VAL A 92 7.61 -16.15 4.74
C VAL A 92 7.16 -17.59 5.01
N GLU A 93 6.26 -18.13 4.22
CA GLU A 93 6.12 -19.56 4.10
C GLU A 93 7.11 -20.03 3.04
N THR A 94 8.17 -20.66 3.51
CA THR A 94 9.26 -21.27 2.71
C THR A 94 8.82 -22.56 2.00
N HIS A 95 7.57 -22.65 1.53
CA HIS A 95 7.20 -23.65 0.57
C HIS A 95 7.67 -23.18 -0.81
N ALA A 96 8.14 -24.10 -1.64
CA ALA A 96 8.71 -23.80 -2.96
C ALA A 96 7.80 -22.84 -3.74
N VAL A 97 8.17 -21.54 -3.74
CA VAL A 97 7.41 -20.48 -4.43
C VAL A 97 7.62 -20.71 -5.92
N SER A 98 6.55 -20.98 -6.65
CA SER A 98 6.64 -21.15 -8.10
C SER A 98 6.83 -19.77 -8.78
N ALA A 99 7.45 -19.78 -9.96
CA ALA A 99 7.56 -18.55 -10.78
C ALA A 99 6.17 -17.95 -11.09
N ARG A 100 5.12 -18.78 -11.18
CA ARG A 100 3.74 -18.35 -11.34
C ARG A 100 3.24 -17.54 -10.14
N THR A 101 3.54 -17.99 -8.93
CA THR A 101 3.16 -17.29 -7.68
C THR A 101 3.80 -15.90 -7.61
N GLY A 102 5.07 -15.77 -7.96
CA GLY A 102 5.77 -14.47 -8.00
C GLY A 102 5.13 -13.47 -8.98
N VAL A 103 4.78 -13.94 -10.18
CA VAL A 103 4.11 -13.09 -11.20
C VAL A 103 2.70 -12.71 -10.76
N SER A 104 1.94 -13.64 -10.19
CA SER A 104 0.58 -13.36 -9.71
C SER A 104 0.57 -12.32 -8.59
N ALA A 105 1.48 -12.45 -7.63
CA ALA A 105 1.64 -11.46 -6.56
C ALA A 105 2.02 -10.06 -7.12
N LEU A 106 2.90 -10.01 -8.12
CA LEU A 106 3.25 -8.76 -8.78
C LEU A 106 2.01 -8.09 -9.41
N ILE A 107 1.15 -8.85 -10.08
CA ILE A 107 -0.08 -8.31 -10.70
C ILE A 107 -1.02 -7.75 -9.62
N GLY A 108 -1.24 -8.47 -8.52
CA GLY A 108 -2.06 -7.99 -7.40
C GLY A 108 -1.51 -6.71 -6.78
N LEU A 109 -0.18 -6.66 -6.56
CA LEU A 109 0.50 -5.48 -6.04
C LEU A 109 0.46 -4.28 -7.01
N LEU A 110 0.53 -4.52 -8.32
CA LEU A 110 0.43 -3.43 -9.32
C LEU A 110 -0.90 -2.69 -9.23
N LEU A 111 -2.00 -3.41 -9.04
CA LEU A 111 -3.31 -2.80 -8.86
C LEU A 111 -3.36 -1.93 -7.60
N HIS A 112 -2.95 -2.50 -6.45
CA HIS A 112 -2.87 -1.75 -5.19
C HIS A 112 -2.00 -0.50 -5.32
N THR A 113 -0.79 -0.66 -5.84
CA THR A 113 0.20 0.40 -6.00
C THR A 113 -0.25 1.51 -6.94
N PHE A 114 -1.00 1.18 -7.98
CA PHE A 114 -1.66 2.17 -8.82
C PHE A 114 -2.65 3.03 -8.01
N PHE A 115 -3.47 2.41 -7.17
CA PHE A 115 -4.42 3.15 -6.32
C PHE A 115 -3.75 3.93 -5.19
N ASP A 116 -2.54 3.59 -4.77
CA ASP A 116 -1.74 4.46 -3.89
C ASP A 116 -1.42 5.79 -4.57
N GLY A 117 -1.09 5.76 -5.86
CA GLY A 117 -0.92 6.97 -6.66
C GLY A 117 -2.22 7.79 -6.76
N VAL A 118 -3.34 7.12 -7.00
CA VAL A 118 -4.68 7.75 -7.00
C VAL A 118 -4.98 8.39 -5.64
N ALA A 119 -4.66 7.71 -4.53
CA ALA A 119 -4.85 8.24 -3.17
C ALA A 119 -4.06 9.52 -2.95
N ILE A 120 -2.76 9.54 -3.31
CA ILE A 120 -1.90 10.71 -3.18
C ILE A 120 -2.47 11.88 -3.98
N ALA A 121 -2.79 11.68 -5.26
CA ALA A 121 -3.30 12.73 -6.12
C ALA A 121 -4.66 13.27 -5.64
N SER A 122 -5.59 12.37 -5.30
CA SER A 122 -6.92 12.75 -4.78
C SER A 122 -6.83 13.48 -3.44
N GLY A 123 -5.91 13.05 -2.56
CA GLY A 123 -5.67 13.73 -1.29
C GLY A 123 -5.19 15.16 -1.47
N PHE A 124 -4.23 15.39 -2.37
CA PHE A 124 -3.76 16.75 -2.71
C PHE A 124 -4.83 17.59 -3.41
N ALA A 125 -5.76 16.98 -4.13
CA ALA A 125 -6.90 17.69 -4.71
C ALA A 125 -7.89 18.18 -3.64
N VAL A 126 -8.00 17.48 -2.50
CA VAL A 126 -8.84 17.90 -1.36
C VAL A 126 -8.12 18.95 -0.53
N SER A 127 -6.92 18.65 -0.04
CA SER A 127 -6.10 19.62 0.71
C SER A 127 -4.61 19.18 0.75
N PRO A 128 -3.69 20.16 0.91
CA PRO A 128 -2.28 19.84 1.09
C PRO A 128 -2.01 18.97 2.33
N ALA A 129 -2.76 19.15 3.41
CA ALA A 129 -2.62 18.37 4.65
C ALA A 129 -3.00 16.91 4.40
N LEU A 130 -4.17 16.65 3.79
CA LEU A 130 -4.60 15.28 3.45
C LEU A 130 -3.64 14.62 2.46
N GLY A 131 -3.22 15.34 1.41
CA GLY A 131 -2.28 14.82 0.43
C GLY A 131 -0.93 14.43 1.07
N THR A 132 -0.42 15.25 1.98
CA THR A 132 0.83 14.95 2.71
C THR A 132 0.64 13.74 3.64
N LEU A 133 -0.48 13.64 4.34
CA LEU A 133 -0.78 12.50 5.22
C LEU A 133 -0.86 11.20 4.43
N LEU A 134 -1.56 11.22 3.28
CA LEU A 134 -1.64 10.07 2.38
C LEU A 134 -0.28 9.70 1.79
N PHE A 135 0.52 10.69 1.40
CA PHE A 135 1.90 10.43 0.99
C PHE A 135 2.71 9.72 2.09
N VAL A 136 2.65 10.20 3.33
CA VAL A 136 3.38 9.57 4.45
C VAL A 136 2.89 8.13 4.64
N ALA A 137 1.57 7.90 4.59
CA ALA A 137 0.99 6.57 4.68
C ALA A 137 1.53 5.63 3.59
N VAL A 138 1.53 6.10 2.35
CA VAL A 138 2.04 5.33 1.21
C VAL A 138 3.55 5.11 1.35
N PHE A 139 4.32 6.14 1.62
CA PHE A 139 5.78 6.07 1.74
C PHE A 139 6.27 5.07 2.79
N VAL A 140 5.61 5.05 3.96
CA VAL A 140 5.97 4.16 5.08
C VAL A 140 5.85 2.68 4.69
N HIS A 141 4.84 2.30 3.91
CA HIS A 141 4.68 0.90 3.51
C HIS A 141 5.39 0.54 2.19
N LYS A 142 5.80 1.52 1.38
CA LYS A 142 6.50 1.25 0.11
C LYS A 142 7.87 0.60 0.29
N PHE A 143 8.60 0.95 1.32
CA PHE A 143 9.87 0.28 1.60
C PHE A 143 9.66 -1.22 1.95
N PRO A 144 8.78 -1.60 2.91
CA PRO A 144 8.40 -3.01 3.12
C PRO A 144 7.84 -3.71 1.89
N GLU A 145 7.04 -3.02 1.08
CA GLU A 145 6.48 -3.58 -0.16
C GLU A 145 7.59 -3.96 -1.16
N GLY A 146 8.56 -3.07 -1.35
CA GLY A 146 9.74 -3.34 -2.19
C GLY A 146 10.59 -4.50 -1.67
N LEU A 147 10.76 -4.60 -0.34
CA LEU A 147 11.39 -5.76 0.31
C LEU A 147 10.64 -7.05 -0.02
N THR A 148 9.32 -7.04 0.13
CA THR A 148 8.44 -8.20 -0.03
C THR A 148 8.45 -8.71 -1.47
N ILE A 149 8.21 -7.84 -2.46
CA ILE A 149 8.20 -8.26 -3.86
C ILE A 149 9.56 -8.80 -4.31
N ALA A 150 10.65 -8.15 -3.90
CA ALA A 150 11.98 -8.62 -4.25
C ALA A 150 12.31 -9.97 -3.61
N SER A 151 11.97 -10.16 -2.32
CA SER A 151 12.12 -11.43 -1.61
C SER A 151 11.34 -12.56 -2.30
N LEU A 152 10.10 -12.28 -2.68
CA LEU A 152 9.24 -13.23 -3.36
C LEU A 152 9.78 -13.62 -4.74
N MET A 153 10.23 -12.65 -5.52
CA MET A 153 10.83 -12.92 -6.84
C MET A 153 12.09 -13.77 -6.73
N LEU A 154 12.94 -13.51 -5.72
CA LEU A 154 14.14 -14.32 -5.45
C LEU A 154 13.77 -15.75 -5.01
N ALA A 155 12.79 -15.89 -4.09
CA ALA A 155 12.29 -17.19 -3.65
C ALA A 155 11.64 -18.01 -4.79
N ALA A 156 11.05 -17.32 -5.77
CA ALA A 156 10.54 -17.92 -7.01
C ALA A 156 11.63 -18.29 -8.04
N GLY A 157 12.91 -18.21 -7.66
CA GLY A 157 14.05 -18.53 -8.53
C GLY A 157 14.35 -17.45 -9.58
N GLN A 158 13.76 -16.25 -9.46
CA GLN A 158 14.09 -15.15 -10.36
C GLN A 158 15.40 -14.48 -9.93
N GLY A 159 16.18 -14.04 -10.90
CA GLY A 159 17.45 -13.37 -10.61
C GLY A 159 17.25 -11.97 -9.99
N ALA A 160 18.30 -11.45 -9.31
CA ALA A 160 18.29 -10.15 -8.64
C ALA A 160 17.84 -8.99 -9.54
N GLY A 161 18.22 -8.99 -10.82
CA GLY A 161 17.77 -7.98 -11.78
C GLY A 161 16.25 -7.97 -11.97
N ARG A 162 15.61 -9.14 -12.10
CA ARG A 162 14.14 -9.25 -12.23
C ARG A 162 13.44 -8.84 -10.95
N ALA A 163 13.99 -9.20 -9.79
CA ALA A 163 13.47 -8.78 -8.48
C ALA A 163 13.50 -7.26 -8.32
N PHE A 164 14.61 -6.61 -8.72
CA PHE A 164 14.72 -5.15 -8.69
C PHE A 164 13.75 -4.46 -9.64
N TRP A 165 13.62 -4.97 -10.87
CA TRP A 165 12.69 -4.41 -11.86
C TRP A 165 11.21 -4.61 -11.48
N ALA A 166 10.86 -5.70 -10.77
CA ALA A 166 9.52 -5.88 -10.23
C ALA A 166 9.14 -4.74 -9.26
N ALA A 167 10.05 -4.38 -8.34
CA ALA A 167 9.84 -3.23 -7.44
C ALA A 167 9.79 -1.90 -8.22
N GLY A 168 10.61 -1.74 -9.27
CA GLY A 168 10.56 -0.58 -10.16
C GLY A 168 9.21 -0.44 -10.86
N LEU A 169 8.63 -1.56 -11.31
CA LEU A 169 7.33 -1.58 -11.96
C LEU A 169 6.20 -1.14 -11.01
N LEU A 170 6.27 -1.52 -9.72
CA LEU A 170 5.36 -1.00 -8.70
C LEU A 170 5.49 0.52 -8.57
N GLY A 171 6.71 1.06 -8.55
CA GLY A 171 6.93 2.50 -8.56
C GLY A 171 6.33 3.21 -9.78
N VAL A 172 6.48 2.62 -10.97
CA VAL A 172 5.84 3.12 -12.20
C VAL A 172 4.32 3.12 -12.07
N ALA A 173 3.72 2.09 -11.47
CA ALA A 173 2.28 2.03 -11.26
C ALA A 173 1.78 3.15 -10.32
N THR A 174 2.53 3.48 -9.24
CA THR A 174 2.20 4.65 -8.39
C THR A 174 2.22 5.95 -9.18
N VAL A 175 3.25 6.18 -10.00
CA VAL A 175 3.34 7.37 -10.85
C VAL A 175 2.19 7.42 -11.87
N ALA A 176 1.87 6.29 -12.49
CA ALA A 176 0.73 6.18 -13.41
C ALA A 176 -0.61 6.51 -12.72
N GLY A 177 -0.81 6.06 -11.49
CA GLY A 177 -1.99 6.39 -10.68
C GLY A 177 -2.16 7.89 -10.47
N VAL A 178 -1.07 8.60 -10.12
CA VAL A 178 -1.10 10.06 -10.00
C VAL A 178 -1.47 10.72 -11.32
N LEU A 179 -0.77 10.38 -12.40
CA LEU A 179 -1.00 11.01 -13.72
C LEU A 179 -2.41 10.74 -14.26
N MET A 180 -2.93 9.53 -14.07
CA MET A 180 -4.27 9.18 -14.53
C MET A 180 -5.36 9.85 -13.71
N THR A 181 -5.15 10.12 -12.44
CA THR A 181 -6.13 10.82 -11.60
C THR A 181 -6.43 12.22 -12.14
N GLU A 182 -5.43 12.91 -12.68
CA GLU A 182 -5.61 14.25 -13.25
C GLU A 182 -6.32 14.23 -14.62
N GLN A 183 -6.29 13.11 -15.35
CA GLN A 183 -6.77 13.01 -16.73
C GLN A 183 -8.09 12.26 -16.85
N VAL A 184 -8.44 11.40 -15.90
CA VAL A 184 -9.61 10.53 -15.94
C VAL A 184 -10.69 11.06 -14.99
N ALA A 185 -11.74 11.68 -15.53
CA ALA A 185 -12.78 12.33 -14.75
C ALA A 185 -13.37 11.47 -13.60
N PRO A 186 -13.69 10.17 -13.77
CA PRO A 186 -14.12 9.33 -12.65
C PRO A 186 -13.10 9.20 -11.53
N LEU A 187 -11.79 9.15 -11.84
CA LEU A 187 -10.74 9.12 -10.83
C LEU A 187 -10.59 10.47 -10.13
N ALA A 188 -10.70 11.58 -10.86
CA ALA A 188 -10.67 12.92 -10.25
C ALA A 188 -11.83 13.14 -9.28
N GLN A 189 -13.02 12.59 -9.59
CA GLN A 189 -14.23 12.77 -8.77
C GLN A 189 -14.35 11.76 -7.62
N HIS A 190 -13.99 10.50 -7.86
CA HIS A 190 -14.25 9.39 -6.94
C HIS A 190 -12.99 8.64 -6.51
N GLY A 191 -11.82 9.10 -6.95
CA GLY A 191 -10.54 8.45 -6.70
C GLY A 191 -10.22 8.29 -5.22
N LEU A 192 -10.57 9.28 -4.39
CA LEU A 192 -10.37 9.20 -2.95
C LEU A 192 -11.17 8.06 -2.33
N ALA A 193 -12.44 7.91 -2.71
CA ALA A 193 -13.30 6.84 -2.22
C ALA A 193 -12.85 5.45 -2.72
N LEU A 194 -12.51 5.34 -4.01
CA LEU A 194 -11.94 4.12 -4.57
C LEU A 194 -10.65 3.72 -3.84
N ALA A 195 -9.72 4.66 -3.69
CA ALA A 195 -8.44 4.42 -3.02
C ALA A 195 -8.65 4.07 -1.54
N ALA A 196 -9.63 4.69 -0.85
CA ALA A 196 -9.99 4.32 0.52
C ALA A 196 -10.38 2.84 0.64
N GLY A 197 -11.19 2.33 -0.30
CA GLY A 197 -11.58 0.92 -0.33
C GLY A 197 -10.40 -0.02 -0.57
N VAL A 198 -9.54 0.31 -1.53
CA VAL A 198 -8.30 -0.44 -1.81
C VAL A 198 -7.38 -0.46 -0.59
N THR A 199 -7.13 0.70 0.00
CA THR A 199 -6.24 0.84 1.17
C THR A 199 -6.81 0.11 2.39
N LEU A 200 -8.13 0.16 2.59
CA LEU A 200 -8.79 -0.57 3.66
C LEU A 200 -8.61 -2.09 3.49
N TYR A 201 -8.81 -2.61 2.27
CA TYR A 201 -8.58 -4.03 1.99
C TYR A 201 -7.16 -4.43 2.32
N VAL A 202 -6.17 -3.71 1.79
CA VAL A 202 -4.75 -4.02 1.98
C VAL A 202 -4.35 -3.93 3.45
N ALA A 203 -4.76 -2.86 4.15
CA ALA A 203 -4.43 -2.71 5.57
C ALA A 203 -5.05 -3.81 6.44
N ALA A 204 -6.36 -4.08 6.27
CA ALA A 204 -7.11 -4.97 7.15
C ALA A 204 -7.02 -6.45 6.73
N SER A 205 -7.01 -6.74 5.44
CA SER A 205 -7.10 -8.12 4.92
C SER A 205 -5.75 -8.72 4.52
N ASP A 206 -4.77 -7.89 4.17
CA ASP A 206 -3.44 -8.37 3.79
C ASP A 206 -2.41 -8.16 4.91
N LEU A 207 -2.20 -6.89 5.34
CA LEU A 207 -1.11 -6.56 6.24
C LEU A 207 -1.38 -6.97 7.69
N VAL A 208 -2.61 -6.79 8.20
CA VAL A 208 -2.94 -7.16 9.59
C VAL A 208 -2.83 -8.67 9.82
N PRO A 209 -3.39 -9.55 8.99
CA PRO A 209 -3.25 -11.00 9.16
C PRO A 209 -1.81 -11.50 9.06
N GLU A 210 -0.98 -10.81 8.27
CA GLU A 210 0.41 -11.19 8.01
C GLU A 210 1.24 -11.32 9.30
N PHE A 211 1.09 -10.40 10.24
CA PHE A 211 1.83 -10.47 11.52
C PHE A 211 1.04 -11.17 12.64
N GLN A 212 -0.27 -11.42 12.45
CA GLN A 212 -1.10 -12.14 13.42
C GLN A 212 -1.04 -13.66 13.28
N GLY A 213 -0.77 -14.17 12.07
CA GLY A 213 -0.81 -15.62 11.75
C GLY A 213 0.34 -16.45 12.33
N LYS A 214 1.43 -15.83 12.76
CA LYS A 214 2.58 -16.47 13.42
C LYS A 214 2.53 -16.13 14.92
N LYS A 215 3.16 -16.95 15.80
CA LYS A 215 3.26 -16.61 17.25
C LYS A 215 3.59 -15.13 17.36
N THR A 216 2.55 -14.31 17.59
CA THR A 216 2.64 -12.84 17.57
C THR A 216 3.76 -12.41 18.49
N ARG A 217 4.83 -11.89 17.91
CA ARG A 217 5.92 -11.35 18.71
C ARG A 217 5.42 -10.04 19.30
N THR A 218 5.67 -9.82 20.57
CA THR A 218 5.37 -8.54 21.25
C THR A 218 5.90 -7.35 20.45
N SER A 219 7.04 -7.52 19.74
CA SER A 219 7.63 -6.50 18.87
C SER A 219 6.70 -6.08 17.71
N SER A 220 6.00 -7.01 17.07
CA SER A 220 5.10 -6.69 15.96
C SER A 220 3.83 -5.98 16.46
N ALA A 221 3.30 -6.40 17.63
CA ALA A 221 2.20 -5.69 18.26
C ALA A 221 2.60 -4.26 18.66
N VAL A 222 3.76 -4.07 19.28
CA VAL A 222 4.29 -2.74 19.64
C VAL A 222 4.50 -1.90 18.38
N ALA A 223 5.04 -2.48 17.30
CA ALA A 223 5.24 -1.78 16.03
C ALA A 223 3.90 -1.33 15.42
N PHE A 224 2.87 -2.20 15.43
CA PHE A 224 1.53 -1.85 14.94
C PHE A 224 0.94 -0.64 15.68
N PHE A 225 0.92 -0.68 17.01
CA PHE A 225 0.44 0.46 17.81
C PHE A 225 1.35 1.68 17.69
N GLY A 226 2.65 1.48 17.46
CA GLY A 226 3.59 2.54 17.12
C GLY A 226 3.20 3.26 15.81
N GLY A 227 2.77 2.51 14.78
CA GLY A 227 2.24 3.07 13.54
C GLY A 227 0.99 3.92 13.78
N VAL A 228 0.04 3.42 14.58
CA VAL A 228 -1.15 4.21 14.98
C VAL A 228 -0.74 5.47 15.75
N GLY A 229 0.24 5.38 16.65
CA GLY A 229 0.75 6.54 17.39
C GLY A 229 1.39 7.59 16.48
N VAL A 230 2.18 7.17 15.50
CA VAL A 230 2.81 8.07 14.51
C VAL A 230 1.75 8.75 13.65
N PHE A 231 0.65 8.08 13.30
CA PHE A 231 -0.49 8.75 12.65
C PHE A 231 -0.98 9.96 13.46
N TRP A 232 -1.22 9.80 14.74
CA TRP A 232 -1.68 10.89 15.60
C TRP A 232 -0.67 12.05 15.67
N VAL A 233 0.62 11.74 15.78
CA VAL A 233 1.68 12.76 15.77
C VAL A 233 1.70 13.49 14.43
N THR A 234 1.63 12.76 13.30
CA THR A 234 1.63 13.36 11.96
C THR A 234 0.39 14.24 11.76
N ARG A 235 -0.78 13.77 12.18
CA ARG A 235 -2.03 14.54 12.13
C ARG A 235 -1.94 15.86 12.92
N LEU A 236 -1.43 15.79 14.15
CA LEU A 236 -1.22 16.99 14.98
C LEU A 236 -0.25 18.00 14.34
N LEU A 237 0.82 17.52 13.72
CA LEU A 237 1.82 18.37 13.07
C LEU A 237 1.28 19.03 11.79
N LEU A 238 0.37 18.37 11.07
CA LEU A 238 -0.23 18.89 9.84
C LEU A 238 -1.46 19.77 10.10
N GLY A 239 -1.96 19.83 11.33
CA GLY A 239 -3.13 20.63 11.71
C GLY A 239 -4.44 20.14 11.11
N SER A 240 -4.53 18.84 10.81
CA SER A 240 -5.71 18.19 10.23
C SER A 240 -6.56 17.49 11.28
#